data_a849bf50ef746d9bd6b21c6791294cbb
#
_entry.id   a849bf50ef746d9bd6b21c6791294cbb
#
_cell.length_a   1.000
_cell.length_b   1.000
_cell.length_c   1.000
_cell.angle_alpha   90.00
_cell.angle_beta   90.00
_cell.angle_gamma   90.00
#
_symmetry.space_group_name_H-M   'P 1'
#
loop_
_entity.id
_entity.type
_entity.pdbx_description
1 polymer ?
#
loop_
_entity_poly.entity_id
_entity_poly.type
_entity_poly.pdbx_seq_one_letter_code
_entity_poly.pdbx_strand_id
1 'polypeptide(L)'
;MNSLRTAIAIDDDAITRFCRKWRIAELSLFGSVLRPDEFREDSDVDVMVTFEPDARWTLFDFVDMQDELTQLFGRKADLLSKRALKNPFRRQAILSTARVLYAA
;
A
#
# COMPACT_ATOMS: atom_id res chain seq x y z
N MET A 1 16.02 -5.59 8.09
CA MET A 1 15.13 -6.74 7.84
C MET A 1 13.72 -6.39 8.24
N ASN A 2 12.76 -6.68 7.40
CA ASN A 2 11.36 -6.44 7.71
C ASN A 2 10.84 -7.55 8.62
N SER A 3 10.42 -7.19 9.82
CA SER A 3 9.88 -8.15 10.80
C SER A 3 8.37 -8.35 10.67
N LEU A 4 7.73 -7.63 9.75
CA LEU A 4 6.29 -7.70 9.53
C LEU A 4 5.90 -9.04 8.92
N ARG A 5 4.95 -9.73 9.54
CA ARG A 5 4.38 -10.96 8.97
C ARG A 5 3.30 -10.60 7.97
N THR A 6 3.50 -11.03 6.74
CA THR A 6 2.52 -10.84 5.67
C THR A 6 2.36 -12.14 4.88
N ALA A 7 1.28 -12.24 4.12
CA ALA A 7 1.01 -13.39 3.26
C ALA A 7 1.89 -13.40 2.01
N ILE A 8 2.60 -12.31 1.73
CA ILE A 8 3.47 -12.17 0.56
C ILE A 8 4.88 -11.75 0.99
N ALA A 9 5.83 -12.00 0.11
CA ALA A 9 7.21 -11.53 0.32
C ALA A 9 7.30 -10.03 0.05
N ILE A 10 8.02 -9.31 0.90
CA ILE A 10 8.21 -7.87 0.76
C ILE A 10 9.68 -7.57 0.45
N ASP A 11 9.91 -6.90 -0.67
CA ASP A 11 11.22 -6.38 -1.04
C ASP A 11 11.30 -4.92 -0.61
N ASP A 12 11.95 -4.68 0.52
CA ASP A 12 12.02 -3.33 1.11
C ASP A 12 12.73 -2.34 0.19
N ASP A 13 13.75 -2.77 -0.54
CA ASP A 13 14.45 -1.88 -1.47
C ASP A 13 13.56 -1.47 -2.64
N ALA A 14 12.80 -2.41 -3.18
CA ALA A 14 11.86 -2.12 -4.26
C ALA A 14 10.75 -1.16 -3.79
N ILE A 15 10.25 -1.35 -2.57
CA ILE A 15 9.25 -0.47 -1.98
C ILE A 15 9.83 0.95 -1.82
N THR A 16 11.05 1.05 -1.33
CA THR A 16 11.72 2.36 -1.16
C THR A 16 11.87 3.08 -2.50
N ARG A 17 12.33 2.37 -3.54
CA ARG A 17 12.48 2.97 -4.86
C ARG A 17 11.14 3.43 -5.42
N PHE A 18 10.10 2.62 -5.27
CA PHE A 18 8.75 2.94 -5.70
C PHE A 18 8.25 4.22 -5.00
N CYS A 19 8.40 4.30 -3.69
CA CYS A 19 7.93 5.44 -2.91
C CYS A 19 8.68 6.72 -3.28
N ARG A 20 9.98 6.64 -3.51
CA ARG A 20 10.77 7.80 -3.93
C ARG A 20 10.37 8.30 -5.32
N LYS A 21 10.18 7.36 -6.24
CA LYS A 21 9.77 7.69 -7.61
C LYS A 21 8.44 8.44 -7.63
N TRP A 22 7.48 7.99 -6.83
CA TRP A 22 6.13 8.52 -6.83
C TRP A 22 5.88 9.55 -5.73
N ARG A 23 6.92 9.98 -5.04
CA ARG A 23 6.85 11.01 -4.00
C ARG A 23 5.85 10.64 -2.90
N ILE A 24 5.92 9.41 -2.48
CA ILE A 24 5.09 8.88 -1.40
C ILE A 24 5.80 9.13 -0.08
N ALA A 25 5.12 9.77 0.87
CA ALA A 25 5.64 10.03 2.20
C ALA A 25 5.50 8.82 3.11
N GLU A 26 4.43 8.06 2.93
CA GLU A 26 4.17 6.87 3.75
C GLU A 26 3.39 5.85 2.95
N LEU A 27 3.79 4.59 3.06
CA LEU A 27 3.08 3.47 2.43
C LEU A 27 2.83 2.40 3.47
N SER A 28 1.56 1.97 3.57
CA SER A 28 1.14 0.95 4.52
C SER A 28 0.38 -0.16 3.81
N LEU A 29 0.41 -1.35 4.42
CA LEU A 29 -0.45 -2.46 4.02
C LEU A 29 -1.61 -2.56 5.00
N PHE A 30 -2.76 -2.99 4.52
CA PHE A 30 -3.91 -3.28 5.38
C PHE A 30 -4.70 -4.45 4.79
N GLY A 31 -5.70 -4.90 5.53
CA GLY A 31 -6.57 -5.95 5.05
C GLY A 31 -5.99 -7.35 5.16
N SER A 32 -6.45 -8.25 4.28
CA SER A 32 -6.17 -9.69 4.39
C SER A 32 -4.71 -10.07 4.23
N VAL A 33 -3.89 -9.24 3.57
CA VAL A 33 -2.46 -9.53 3.42
C VAL A 33 -1.75 -9.58 4.77
N LEU A 34 -2.30 -8.90 5.78
CA LEU A 34 -1.78 -8.93 7.15
C LEU A 34 -2.28 -10.13 7.97
N ARG A 35 -3.19 -10.89 7.38
CA ARG A 35 -3.77 -12.08 8.00
C ARG A 35 -3.54 -13.28 7.09
N PRO A 36 -2.34 -13.90 7.16
CA PRO A 36 -1.99 -14.99 6.22
C PRO A 36 -3.00 -16.13 6.15
N ASP A 37 -3.69 -16.41 7.26
CA ASP A 37 -4.70 -17.47 7.30
C ASP A 37 -5.93 -17.14 6.46
N GLU A 38 -6.18 -15.85 6.21
CA GLU A 38 -7.34 -15.38 5.46
C GLU A 38 -6.99 -14.99 4.02
N PHE A 39 -5.69 -14.86 3.70
CA PHE A 39 -5.25 -14.45 2.38
C PHE A 39 -5.31 -15.63 1.42
N ARG A 40 -6.08 -15.46 0.35
CA ARG A 40 -6.33 -16.50 -0.65
C ARG A 40 -5.69 -16.14 -1.98
N GLU A 41 -5.72 -17.08 -2.94
CA GLU A 41 -5.15 -16.87 -4.28
C GLU A 41 -5.79 -15.70 -5.03
N ASP A 42 -7.09 -15.44 -4.78
CA ASP A 42 -7.82 -14.34 -5.40
C ASP A 42 -7.86 -13.07 -4.56
N SER A 43 -7.19 -13.07 -3.41
CA SER A 43 -7.13 -11.88 -2.56
C SER A 43 -6.20 -10.82 -3.14
N ASP A 44 -6.62 -9.55 -3.05
CA ASP A 44 -5.80 -8.42 -3.47
C ASP A 44 -4.92 -7.95 -2.32
N VAL A 45 -3.81 -7.31 -2.66
CA VAL A 45 -2.94 -6.66 -1.68
C VAL A 45 -3.43 -5.23 -1.50
N ASP A 46 -3.99 -4.93 -0.33
CA ASP A 46 -4.51 -3.59 -0.05
C ASP A 46 -3.39 -2.67 0.43
N VAL A 47 -3.18 -1.58 -0.30
CA VAL A 47 -2.09 -0.62 -0.05
C VAL A 47 -2.67 0.76 0.16
N MET A 48 -2.23 1.42 1.23
CA MET A 48 -2.63 2.80 1.52
C MET A 48 -1.40 3.69 1.46
N VAL A 49 -1.51 4.83 0.74
CA VAL A 49 -0.40 5.76 0.59
C VAL A 49 -0.78 7.17 1.03
N THR A 50 0.22 7.88 1.55
CA THR A 50 0.17 9.32 1.76
C THR A 50 1.25 9.93 0.89
N PHE A 51 0.89 10.89 0.05
CA PHE A 51 1.83 11.57 -0.84
C PHE A 51 2.47 12.75 -0.14
N GLU A 52 3.65 13.15 -0.62
CA GLU A 52 4.27 14.40 -0.19
C GLU A 52 3.36 15.59 -0.56
N PRO A 53 3.38 16.67 0.24
CA PRO A 53 2.41 17.76 0.05
C PRO A 53 2.40 18.41 -1.31
N ASP A 54 3.54 18.43 -2.02
CA ASP A 54 3.67 19.05 -3.33
C ASP A 54 3.51 18.08 -4.49
N ALA A 55 3.28 16.80 -4.22
CA ALA A 55 3.06 15.82 -5.27
C ALA A 55 1.73 16.08 -5.96
N ARG A 56 1.76 16.03 -7.29
CA ARG A 56 0.57 16.25 -8.12
C ARG A 56 0.48 15.12 -9.13
N TRP A 57 -0.44 14.19 -8.88
CA TRP A 57 -0.62 13.05 -9.75
C TRP A 57 -2.01 13.05 -10.37
N THR A 58 -2.09 12.60 -11.62
CA THR A 58 -3.36 12.41 -12.31
C THR A 58 -3.93 11.03 -12.00
N LEU A 59 -5.15 10.78 -12.42
CA LEU A 59 -5.76 9.47 -12.32
C LEU A 59 -4.94 8.42 -13.09
N PHE A 60 -4.39 8.82 -14.25
CA PHE A 60 -3.53 7.92 -15.05
C PHE A 60 -2.27 7.54 -14.30
N ASP A 61 -1.66 8.49 -13.59
CA ASP A 61 -0.49 8.20 -12.73
C ASP A 61 -0.86 7.20 -11.64
N PHE A 62 -2.03 7.35 -11.06
CA PHE A 62 -2.50 6.46 -10.00
C PHE A 62 -2.66 5.02 -10.51
N VAL A 63 -3.19 4.86 -11.72
CA VAL A 63 -3.31 3.55 -12.37
C VAL A 63 -1.92 2.94 -12.60
N ASP A 64 -0.97 3.75 -13.05
CA ASP A 64 0.41 3.29 -13.26
C ASP A 64 1.06 2.83 -11.95
N MET A 65 0.83 3.57 -10.87
CA MET A 65 1.32 3.17 -9.55
C MET A 65 0.76 1.82 -9.13
N GLN A 66 -0.54 1.62 -9.33
CA GLN A 66 -1.20 0.37 -8.98
C GLN A 66 -0.66 -0.80 -9.80
N ASP A 67 -0.41 -0.59 -11.08
CA ASP A 67 0.17 -1.60 -11.97
C ASP A 67 1.60 -1.96 -11.53
N GLU A 68 2.41 -0.97 -11.17
CA GLU A 68 3.77 -1.21 -10.69
C GLU A 68 3.76 -2.01 -9.39
N LEU A 69 2.87 -1.68 -8.47
CA LEU A 69 2.74 -2.42 -7.21
C LEU A 69 2.29 -3.85 -7.46
N THR A 70 1.39 -4.06 -8.41
CA THR A 70 0.95 -5.39 -8.80
C THR A 70 2.12 -6.23 -9.28
N GLN A 71 3.00 -5.67 -10.09
CA GLN A 71 4.19 -6.36 -10.56
C GLN A 71 5.18 -6.62 -9.42
N LEU A 72 5.35 -5.63 -8.55
CA LEU A 72 6.28 -5.72 -7.43
C LEU A 72 5.89 -6.82 -6.44
N PHE A 73 4.60 -6.93 -6.14
CA PHE A 73 4.09 -7.93 -5.21
C PHE A 73 3.81 -9.29 -5.85
N GLY A 74 3.73 -9.35 -7.18
CA GLY A 74 3.32 -10.56 -7.88
C GLY A 74 1.84 -10.89 -7.69
N ARG A 75 1.06 -9.97 -7.17
CA ARG A 75 -0.37 -10.10 -6.89
C ARG A 75 -1.03 -8.78 -7.18
N LYS A 76 -2.32 -8.82 -7.54
CA LYS A 76 -3.07 -7.59 -7.77
C LYS A 76 -3.03 -6.70 -6.54
N ALA A 77 -2.59 -5.47 -6.73
CA ALA A 77 -2.57 -4.45 -5.69
C ALA A 77 -3.77 -3.53 -5.84
N ASP A 78 -4.39 -3.17 -4.72
CA ASP A 78 -5.48 -2.22 -4.68
C ASP A 78 -4.98 -0.99 -3.92
N LEU A 79 -4.80 0.11 -4.62
CA LEU A 79 -4.16 1.31 -4.09
C LEU A 79 -5.19 2.32 -3.62
N LEU A 80 -5.02 2.77 -2.38
CA LEU A 80 -5.91 3.74 -1.74
C LEU A 80 -5.09 4.91 -1.23
N SER A 81 -5.53 6.13 -1.54
CA SER A 81 -4.95 7.32 -0.93
C SER A 81 -5.59 7.55 0.43
N LYS A 82 -4.75 7.78 1.44
CA LYS A 82 -5.23 8.04 2.81
C LYS A 82 -6.19 9.24 2.85
N ARG A 83 -5.94 10.26 2.01
CA ARG A 83 -6.81 11.43 1.92
C ARG A 83 -8.22 11.09 1.45
N ALA A 84 -8.39 10.02 0.69
CA ALA A 84 -9.68 9.60 0.17
C ALA A 84 -10.53 8.87 1.20
N LEU A 85 -9.93 8.47 2.33
CA LEU A 85 -10.65 7.82 3.42
C LEU A 85 -11.45 8.84 4.22
N LYS A 86 -12.71 9.02 3.85
CA LYS A 86 -13.58 10.03 4.49
C LYS A 86 -14.59 9.44 5.45
N ASN A 87 -15.00 8.18 5.24
CA ASN A 87 -15.90 7.51 6.17
C ASN A 87 -15.16 7.26 7.48
N PRO A 88 -15.58 7.85 8.62
CA PRO A 88 -14.83 7.76 9.87
C PRO A 88 -14.71 6.35 10.42
N PHE A 89 -15.72 5.51 10.22
CA PHE A 89 -15.69 4.14 10.73
C PHE A 89 -14.71 3.28 9.94
N ARG A 90 -14.74 3.39 8.60
CA ARG A 90 -13.82 2.67 7.73
C ARG A 90 -12.39 3.16 7.96
N ARG A 91 -12.21 4.47 8.08
CA ARG A 91 -10.89 5.07 8.36
C ARG A 91 -10.30 4.52 9.64
N GLN A 92 -11.09 4.51 10.72
CA GLN A 92 -10.66 3.99 12.01
C GLN A 92 -10.25 2.53 11.91
N ALA A 93 -11.08 1.71 11.26
CA ALA A 93 -10.82 0.29 11.11
C ALA A 93 -9.51 0.02 10.35
N ILE A 94 -9.28 0.74 9.26
CA ILE A 94 -8.07 0.59 8.46
C ILE A 94 -6.85 1.09 9.23
N LEU A 95 -6.90 2.29 9.79
CA LEU A 95 -5.75 2.91 10.45
C LEU A 95 -5.33 2.14 11.70
N SER A 96 -6.27 1.53 12.42
CA SER A 96 -5.95 0.79 13.63
C SER A 96 -5.20 -0.51 13.35
N THR A 97 -5.31 -1.07 12.16
CA THR A 97 -4.69 -2.35 11.80
C THR A 97 -3.58 -2.24 10.76
N ALA A 98 -3.49 -1.12 10.05
CA ALA A 98 -2.49 -0.93 8.99
C ALA A 98 -1.08 -1.04 9.53
N ARG A 99 -0.16 -1.55 8.69
CA ARG A 99 1.26 -1.68 9.02
C ARG A 99 2.08 -0.90 8.02
N VAL A 100 2.91 0.01 8.53
CA VAL A 100 3.76 0.87 7.69
C VAL A 100 4.92 0.06 7.13
N LEU A 101 5.10 0.12 5.82
CA LEU A 101 6.27 -0.45 5.15
C LEU A 101 7.33 0.61 4.84
N TYR A 102 6.90 1.85 4.61
CA TYR A 102 7.79 2.94 4.27
C TYR A 102 7.27 4.24 4.87
N ALA A 103 8.18 5.00 5.43
CA ALA A 103 7.92 6.36 5.92
C ALA A 103 9.15 7.22 5.63
N ALA A 104 8.92 8.33 4.94
CA ALA A 104 10.01 9.26 4.60
C ALA A 104 10.47 10.04 5.83
#